data_561ed1733722e7b0f0da4190345c0aca
#
_entry.id   561ed1733722e7b0f0da4190345c0aca
#
_cell.length_a   1.000
_cell.length_b   1.000
_cell.length_c   1.000
_cell.angle_alpha   90.00
_cell.angle_beta   90.00
_cell.angle_gamma   90.00
#
_symmetry.space_group_name_H-M   'P 1'
#
loop_
_entity.id
_entity.type
_entity.pdbx_description
1 polymer ?
#
loop_
_entity_poly.entity_id
_entity_poly.type
_entity_poly.pdbx_seq_one_letter_code
_entity_poly.pdbx_strand_id
1 'polypeptide(L)'
;MKKINIAIDGPAGAGKSSIAREVASQLGFVYVDTGALYRAIALFSTEYPTKKDFLKHLEDDCHLELKYFGGTQCIFLNGENVTESIRTPEVSMKASEVSALPEVREFLLETQKDIAREYNVIMDGRDIGTVVLPDADLKIYLTASAEERASRRYLEMEDKPCLLYTSDAADDTPCV
;
A
#
# COMPACT_ATOMS: atom_id res chain seq x y z
N MET A 1 -12.36 24.42 1.80
CA MET A 1 -10.91 24.65 2.02
C MET A 1 -10.14 23.61 1.24
N LYS A 2 -8.98 23.99 0.66
CA LYS A 2 -8.08 23.03 -0.02
C LYS A 2 -7.60 22.00 1.02
N LYS A 3 -7.60 20.74 0.67
CA LYS A 3 -7.03 19.67 1.50
C LYS A 3 -5.52 19.64 1.33
N ILE A 4 -4.81 19.32 2.39
CA ILE A 4 -3.35 19.18 2.40
C ILE A 4 -3.01 17.71 2.17
N ASN A 5 -2.19 17.47 1.16
CA ASN A 5 -1.77 16.14 0.75
C ASN A 5 -0.25 16.01 0.85
N ILE A 6 0.21 15.01 1.61
CA ILE A 6 1.62 14.68 1.78
C ILE A 6 1.87 13.29 1.20
N ALA A 7 2.79 13.21 0.25
CA ALA A 7 3.23 11.96 -0.38
C ALA A 7 4.56 11.51 0.22
N ILE A 8 4.66 10.25 0.66
CA ILE A 8 5.91 9.64 1.14
C ILE A 8 6.21 8.42 0.31
N ASP A 9 7.19 8.52 -0.57
CA ASP A 9 7.66 7.45 -1.43
C ASP A 9 8.98 6.85 -0.95
N GLY A 10 9.32 5.67 -1.42
CA GLY A 10 10.60 5.01 -1.16
C GLY A 10 10.48 3.49 -1.01
N PRO A 11 11.61 2.78 -0.95
CA PRO A 11 11.67 1.32 -0.96
C PRO A 11 11.05 0.68 0.30
N ALA A 12 10.79 -0.64 0.24
CA ALA A 12 10.36 -1.41 1.40
C ALA A 12 11.41 -1.38 2.52
N GLY A 13 10.97 -1.40 3.78
CA GLY A 13 11.87 -1.34 4.94
C GLY A 13 12.52 0.03 5.20
N ALA A 14 12.23 1.06 4.41
CA ALA A 14 12.76 2.41 4.64
C ALA A 14 12.18 3.13 5.87
N GLY A 15 11.09 2.62 6.45
CA GLY A 15 10.44 3.23 7.63
C GLY A 15 9.31 4.21 7.29
N LYS A 16 8.85 4.25 6.03
CA LYS A 16 7.79 5.16 5.56
C LYS A 16 6.54 5.10 6.41
N SER A 17 5.98 3.90 6.59
CA SER A 17 4.70 3.70 7.28
C SER A 17 4.77 4.09 8.75
N SER A 18 5.92 3.90 9.41
CA SER A 18 6.13 4.32 10.81
C SER A 18 6.12 5.83 10.93
N ILE A 19 6.90 6.52 10.09
CA ILE A 19 6.98 7.99 10.08
C ILE A 19 5.64 8.60 9.62
N ALA A 20 5.04 8.07 8.54
CA ALA A 20 3.78 8.58 8.02
C ALA A 20 2.66 8.51 9.05
N ARG A 21 2.55 7.39 9.79
CA ARG A 21 1.54 7.19 10.83
C ARG A 21 1.73 8.14 12.00
N GLU A 22 2.97 8.28 12.47
CA GLU A 22 3.31 9.17 13.59
C GLU A 22 2.99 10.64 13.24
N VAL A 23 3.44 11.11 12.07
CA VAL A 23 3.19 12.49 11.63
C VAL A 23 1.69 12.71 11.38
N ALA A 24 0.98 11.76 10.80
CA ALA A 24 -0.47 11.85 10.60
C ALA A 24 -1.21 12.01 11.95
N SER A 25 -0.82 11.22 12.95
CA SER A 25 -1.38 11.32 14.30
C SER A 25 -1.15 12.70 14.93
N GLN A 26 0.07 13.25 14.81
CA GLN A 26 0.41 14.56 15.35
C GLN A 26 -0.32 15.71 14.65
N LEU A 27 -0.54 15.61 13.35
CA LEU A 27 -1.21 16.65 12.55
C LEU A 27 -2.75 16.49 12.50
N GLY A 28 -3.30 15.39 13.00
CA GLY A 28 -4.72 15.07 12.84
C GLY A 28 -5.09 14.77 11.36
N PHE A 29 -4.14 14.24 10.58
CA PHE A 29 -4.35 13.85 9.18
C PHE A 29 -4.72 12.37 9.09
N VAL A 30 -5.36 12.01 7.99
CA VAL A 30 -5.63 10.61 7.66
C VAL A 30 -4.36 9.97 7.10
N TYR A 31 -3.92 8.90 7.72
CA TYR A 31 -2.83 8.07 7.19
C TYR A 31 -3.38 7.04 6.21
N VAL A 32 -2.76 6.91 5.03
CA VAL A 32 -3.14 5.96 3.99
C VAL A 32 -1.96 5.05 3.63
N ASP A 33 -2.04 3.77 4.05
CA ASP A 33 -1.14 2.68 3.61
C ASP A 33 -1.62 2.15 2.26
N THR A 34 -1.03 2.62 1.17
CA THR A 34 -1.41 2.14 -0.17
C THR A 34 -0.97 0.71 -0.42
N GLY A 35 0.10 0.26 0.20
CA GLY A 35 0.51 -1.14 0.15
C GLY A 35 -0.55 -2.10 0.70
N ALA A 36 -1.35 -1.66 1.68
CA ALA A 36 -2.47 -2.45 2.18
C ALA A 36 -3.59 -2.60 1.13
N LEU A 37 -3.82 -1.59 0.29
CA LEU A 37 -4.79 -1.67 -0.81
C LEU A 37 -4.37 -2.72 -1.85
N TYR A 38 -3.10 -2.70 -2.27
CA TYR A 38 -2.56 -3.70 -3.20
C TYR A 38 -2.61 -5.11 -2.59
N ARG A 39 -2.37 -5.26 -1.29
CA ARG A 39 -2.52 -6.56 -0.62
C ARG A 39 -3.96 -7.04 -0.56
N ALA A 40 -4.94 -6.15 -0.40
CA ALA A 40 -6.35 -6.53 -0.47
C ALA A 40 -6.73 -7.02 -1.88
N ILE A 41 -6.27 -6.35 -2.93
CA ILE A 41 -6.46 -6.83 -4.31
C ILE A 41 -5.73 -8.16 -4.54
N ALA A 42 -4.55 -8.34 -3.95
CA ALA A 42 -3.85 -9.62 -4.02
C ALA A 42 -4.65 -10.74 -3.37
N LEU A 43 -5.24 -10.50 -2.19
CA LEU A 43 -6.13 -11.46 -1.53
C LEU A 43 -7.33 -11.79 -2.42
N PHE A 44 -8.03 -10.79 -2.96
CA PHE A 44 -9.13 -10.99 -3.92
C PHE A 44 -8.69 -11.82 -5.12
N SER A 45 -7.49 -11.58 -5.66
CA SER A 45 -6.99 -12.33 -6.82
C SER A 45 -6.80 -13.83 -6.55
N THR A 46 -6.68 -14.26 -5.29
CA THR A 46 -6.53 -15.69 -4.95
C THR A 46 -7.79 -16.51 -5.15
N GLU A 47 -8.95 -15.86 -5.25
CA GLU A 47 -10.24 -16.51 -5.50
C GLU A 47 -10.38 -16.97 -6.96
N TYR A 48 -9.49 -16.53 -7.85
CA TYR A 48 -9.58 -16.79 -9.29
C TYR A 48 -8.42 -17.67 -9.79
N PRO A 49 -8.70 -18.68 -10.64
CA PRO A 49 -7.69 -19.62 -11.09
C PRO A 49 -6.69 -19.02 -12.07
N THR A 50 -7.06 -17.95 -12.78
CA THR A 50 -6.20 -17.30 -13.76
C THR A 50 -6.20 -15.78 -13.61
N LYS A 51 -5.10 -15.14 -14.04
CA LYS A 51 -5.01 -13.68 -14.14
C LYS A 51 -6.15 -13.08 -14.97
N LYS A 52 -6.54 -13.74 -16.07
CA LYS A 52 -7.60 -13.27 -16.96
C LYS A 52 -8.95 -13.26 -16.26
N ASP A 53 -9.26 -14.30 -15.51
CA ASP A 53 -10.51 -14.40 -14.76
C ASP A 53 -10.55 -13.33 -13.66
N PHE A 54 -9.47 -13.18 -12.90
CA PHE A 54 -9.33 -12.13 -11.89
C PHE A 54 -9.58 -10.74 -12.47
N LEU A 55 -8.89 -10.35 -13.56
CA LEU A 55 -9.05 -9.02 -14.15
C LEU A 55 -10.46 -8.77 -14.68
N LYS A 56 -11.15 -9.79 -15.17
CA LYS A 56 -12.53 -9.67 -15.63
C LYS A 56 -13.51 -9.32 -14.50
N HIS A 57 -13.23 -9.77 -13.27
CA HIS A 57 -14.08 -9.56 -12.09
C HIS A 57 -13.62 -8.40 -11.20
N LEU A 58 -12.48 -7.76 -11.52
CA LEU A 58 -11.90 -6.73 -10.69
C LEU A 58 -12.80 -5.50 -10.52
N GLU A 59 -13.44 -5.03 -11.59
CA GLU A 59 -14.28 -3.83 -11.55
C GLU A 59 -15.68 -4.12 -11.00
N ASP A 60 -16.25 -5.27 -11.36
CA ASP A 60 -17.64 -5.59 -11.04
C ASP A 60 -17.83 -6.21 -9.65
N ASP A 61 -16.87 -7.05 -9.22
CA ASP A 61 -17.02 -7.90 -8.02
C ASP A 61 -16.07 -7.52 -6.87
N CYS A 62 -15.11 -6.62 -7.09
CA CYS A 62 -14.18 -6.18 -6.06
C CYS A 62 -14.62 -4.85 -5.44
N HIS A 63 -15.21 -4.91 -4.27
CA HIS A 63 -15.59 -3.73 -3.50
C HIS A 63 -14.62 -3.49 -2.36
N LEU A 64 -13.76 -2.49 -2.52
CA LEU A 64 -12.74 -2.13 -1.56
C LEU A 64 -13.13 -0.85 -0.81
N GLU A 65 -13.22 -0.94 0.52
CA GLU A 65 -13.52 0.19 1.38
C GLU A 65 -12.41 0.40 2.42
N LEU A 66 -12.08 1.68 2.65
CA LEU A 66 -11.23 2.08 3.76
C LEU A 66 -12.10 2.69 4.85
N LYS A 67 -11.94 2.20 6.08
CA LYS A 67 -12.57 2.77 7.27
C LYS A 67 -11.50 3.11 8.31
N TYR A 68 -11.77 4.12 9.12
CA TYR A 68 -10.84 4.58 10.14
C TYR A 68 -11.48 4.45 11.51
N PHE A 69 -10.87 3.63 12.38
CA PHE A 69 -11.31 3.44 13.75
C PHE A 69 -10.18 3.86 14.70
N GLY A 70 -10.42 4.91 15.50
CA GLY A 70 -9.42 5.43 16.43
C GLY A 70 -8.11 5.88 15.74
N GLY A 71 -8.20 6.38 14.50
CA GLY A 71 -7.03 6.79 13.71
C GLY A 71 -6.32 5.63 12.98
N THR A 72 -6.79 4.40 13.15
CA THR A 72 -6.23 3.22 12.48
C THR A 72 -7.00 2.91 11.20
N GLN A 73 -6.28 2.75 10.09
CA GLN A 73 -6.84 2.31 8.82
C GLN A 73 -7.25 0.83 8.90
N CYS A 74 -8.49 0.54 8.54
CA CYS A 74 -9.02 -0.81 8.36
C CYS A 74 -9.45 -0.99 6.90
N ILE A 75 -9.08 -2.12 6.31
CA ILE A 75 -9.42 -2.48 4.93
C ILE A 75 -10.57 -3.46 4.95
N PHE A 76 -11.60 -3.14 4.18
CA PHE A 76 -12.74 -4.01 3.94
C PHE A 76 -12.76 -4.42 2.48
N LEU A 77 -12.85 -5.71 2.23
CA LEU A 77 -12.99 -6.32 0.90
C LEU A 77 -14.33 -7.04 0.85
N ASN A 78 -15.21 -6.64 -0.05
CA ASN A 78 -16.56 -7.19 -0.19
C ASN A 78 -17.35 -7.23 1.13
N GLY A 79 -17.15 -6.19 1.97
CA GLY A 79 -17.79 -6.06 3.29
C GLY A 79 -17.10 -6.80 4.44
N GLU A 80 -16.09 -7.62 4.18
CA GLU A 80 -15.30 -8.32 5.20
C GLU A 80 -14.07 -7.51 5.60
N ASN A 81 -13.77 -7.42 6.89
CA ASN A 81 -12.56 -6.79 7.39
C ASN A 81 -11.35 -7.72 7.17
N VAL A 82 -10.49 -7.35 6.23
CA VAL A 82 -9.31 -8.14 5.85
C VAL A 82 -7.99 -7.53 6.37
N THR A 83 -8.04 -6.55 7.25
CA THR A 83 -6.87 -5.79 7.72
C THR A 83 -5.72 -6.68 8.21
N GLU A 84 -6.02 -7.75 8.92
CA GLU A 84 -5.02 -8.71 9.40
C GLU A 84 -4.71 -9.80 8.36
N SER A 85 -5.72 -10.27 7.64
CA SER A 85 -5.59 -11.35 6.64
C SER A 85 -4.65 -10.98 5.50
N ILE A 86 -4.54 -9.69 5.16
CA ILE A 86 -3.64 -9.20 4.11
C ILE A 86 -2.17 -9.06 4.53
N ARG A 87 -1.82 -9.41 5.78
CA ARG A 87 -0.46 -9.26 6.33
C ARG A 87 0.36 -10.55 6.31
N THR A 88 -0.04 -11.52 5.49
CA THR A 88 0.72 -12.76 5.33
C THR A 88 1.83 -12.63 4.29
N PRO A 89 2.89 -13.46 4.37
CA PRO A 89 3.95 -13.48 3.35
C PRO A 89 3.41 -13.80 1.96
N GLU A 90 2.47 -14.75 1.85
CA GLU A 90 1.86 -15.18 0.60
C GLU A 90 1.12 -14.02 -0.08
N VAL A 91 0.30 -13.30 0.67
CA VAL A 91 -0.41 -12.12 0.16
C VAL A 91 0.58 -11.02 -0.21
N SER A 92 1.65 -10.83 0.55
CA SER A 92 2.68 -9.82 0.24
C SER A 92 3.43 -10.14 -1.07
N MET A 93 3.76 -11.39 -1.33
CA MET A 93 4.35 -11.82 -2.61
C MET A 93 3.36 -11.61 -3.76
N LYS A 94 2.11 -12.01 -3.57
CA LYS A 94 1.07 -11.84 -4.58
C LYS A 94 0.78 -10.36 -4.86
N ALA A 95 0.88 -9.50 -3.86
CA ALA A 95 0.73 -8.06 -4.03
C ALA A 95 1.78 -7.47 -4.97
N SER A 96 3.02 -7.94 -4.91
CA SER A 96 4.07 -7.53 -5.85
C SER A 96 3.72 -7.92 -7.29
N GLU A 97 3.15 -9.10 -7.51
CA GLU A 97 2.71 -9.54 -8.84
C GLU A 97 1.55 -8.69 -9.38
N VAL A 98 0.50 -8.49 -8.58
CA VAL A 98 -0.69 -7.75 -9.03
C VAL A 98 -0.45 -6.26 -9.16
N SER A 99 0.46 -5.68 -8.37
CA SER A 99 0.81 -4.26 -8.45
C SER A 99 1.52 -3.88 -9.76
N ALA A 100 2.10 -4.84 -10.47
CA ALA A 100 2.68 -4.66 -11.79
C ALA A 100 1.62 -4.59 -12.91
N LEU A 101 0.34 -4.87 -12.62
CA LEU A 101 -0.74 -4.86 -13.59
C LEU A 101 -1.31 -3.45 -13.75
N PRO A 102 -1.32 -2.89 -14.99
CA PRO A 102 -1.88 -1.57 -15.22
C PRO A 102 -3.35 -1.44 -14.78
N GLU A 103 -4.14 -2.47 -15.00
CA GLU A 103 -5.57 -2.51 -14.66
C GLU A 103 -5.79 -2.39 -13.14
N VAL A 104 -4.96 -3.05 -12.33
CA VAL A 104 -5.00 -2.96 -10.88
C VAL A 104 -4.59 -1.56 -10.39
N ARG A 105 -3.58 -0.98 -11.04
CA ARG A 105 -3.12 0.38 -10.72
C ARG A 105 -4.18 1.41 -11.03
N GLU A 106 -4.86 1.29 -12.18
CA GLU A 106 -5.95 2.17 -12.60
C GLU A 106 -7.15 2.05 -11.64
N PHE A 107 -7.55 0.83 -11.29
CA PHE A 107 -8.61 0.56 -10.33
C PHE A 107 -8.36 1.24 -8.97
N LEU A 108 -7.14 1.14 -8.44
CA LEU A 108 -6.80 1.75 -7.15
C LEU A 108 -6.54 3.26 -7.22
N LEU A 109 -6.21 3.80 -8.40
CA LEU A 109 -5.83 5.20 -8.55
C LEU A 109 -6.96 6.15 -8.14
N GLU A 110 -8.18 5.91 -8.61
CA GLU A 110 -9.32 6.78 -8.28
C GLU A 110 -9.69 6.67 -6.79
N THR A 111 -9.67 5.48 -6.22
CA THR A 111 -9.89 5.30 -4.77
C THR A 111 -8.91 6.13 -3.93
N GLN A 112 -7.63 6.12 -4.29
CA GLN A 112 -6.59 6.88 -3.59
C GLN A 112 -6.80 8.39 -3.76
N LYS A 113 -7.13 8.85 -4.96
CA LYS A 113 -7.41 10.26 -5.25
C LYS A 113 -8.65 10.77 -4.51
N ASP A 114 -9.70 9.97 -4.42
CA ASP A 114 -10.94 10.36 -3.74
C ASP A 114 -10.68 10.59 -2.24
N ILE A 115 -9.92 9.73 -1.59
CA ILE A 115 -9.52 9.92 -0.19
C ILE A 115 -8.76 11.24 -0.03
N ALA A 116 -7.84 11.55 -0.94
CA ALA A 116 -7.04 12.79 -0.90
C ALA A 116 -7.86 14.05 -1.21
N ARG A 117 -8.98 13.92 -1.94
CA ARG A 117 -9.95 15.02 -2.17
C ARG A 117 -10.81 15.30 -0.94
N GLU A 118 -11.10 14.27 -0.17
CA GLU A 118 -12.02 14.36 0.98
C GLU A 118 -11.31 14.75 2.28
N TYR A 119 -10.09 14.26 2.50
CA TYR A 119 -9.34 14.43 3.76
C TYR A 119 -7.99 15.12 3.55
N ASN A 120 -7.43 15.68 4.64
CA ASN A 120 -6.01 15.94 4.71
C ASN A 120 -5.31 14.61 4.90
N VAL A 121 -4.38 14.23 4.02
CA VAL A 121 -3.78 12.90 4.03
C VAL A 121 -2.26 12.92 4.12
N ILE A 122 -1.73 11.88 4.74
CA ILE A 122 -0.36 11.42 4.53
C ILE A 122 -0.46 10.05 3.91
N MET A 123 -0.03 9.92 2.67
CA MET A 123 -0.11 8.69 1.89
C MET A 123 1.28 8.15 1.63
N ASP A 124 1.54 6.89 1.98
CA ASP A 124 2.81 6.23 1.70
C ASP A 124 2.70 5.15 0.63
N GLY A 125 3.74 5.06 -0.20
CA GLY A 125 3.80 4.11 -1.32
C GLY A 125 5.14 4.08 -2.05
N ARG A 126 5.07 3.95 -3.38
CA ARG A 126 6.24 3.91 -4.28
C ARG A 126 6.26 5.04 -5.29
N ASP A 127 5.10 5.49 -5.71
CA ASP A 127 4.88 6.46 -6.78
C ASP A 127 3.76 7.45 -6.45
N ILE A 128 3.54 7.68 -5.15
CA ILE A 128 2.46 8.55 -4.69
C ILE A 128 2.67 9.98 -5.19
N GLY A 129 3.86 10.52 -5.00
CA GLY A 129 4.18 11.90 -5.40
C GLY A 129 4.38 12.10 -6.90
N THR A 130 4.43 11.03 -7.70
CA THR A 130 4.62 11.11 -9.15
C THR A 130 3.38 10.74 -9.94
N VAL A 131 2.59 9.78 -9.48
CA VAL A 131 1.43 9.23 -10.22
C VAL A 131 0.12 9.51 -9.49
N VAL A 132 0.03 9.19 -8.21
CA VAL A 132 -1.24 9.27 -7.45
C VAL A 132 -1.58 10.71 -7.11
N LEU A 133 -0.63 11.44 -6.50
CA LEU A 133 -0.78 12.82 -6.05
C LEU A 133 0.34 13.70 -6.65
N PRO A 134 0.36 13.90 -7.98
CA PRO A 134 1.40 14.70 -8.63
C PRO A 134 1.44 16.15 -8.15
N ASP A 135 0.33 16.65 -7.61
CA ASP A 135 0.20 18.00 -7.07
C ASP A 135 0.17 18.02 -5.53
N ALA A 136 0.73 16.99 -4.86
CA ALA A 136 0.83 16.95 -3.40
C ALA A 136 1.59 18.18 -2.86
N ASP A 137 1.11 18.75 -1.75
CA ASP A 137 1.69 19.95 -1.13
C ASP A 137 3.11 19.69 -0.60
N LEU A 138 3.40 18.44 -0.21
CA LEU A 138 4.73 17.98 0.17
C LEU A 138 4.99 16.58 -0.37
N LYS A 139 6.16 16.39 -0.97
CA LYS A 139 6.63 15.10 -1.49
C LYS A 139 7.95 14.75 -0.83
N ILE A 140 8.00 13.58 -0.22
CA ILE A 140 9.17 13.07 0.50
C ILE A 140 9.56 11.73 -0.12
N TYR A 141 10.84 11.58 -0.48
CA TYR A 141 11.40 10.28 -0.82
C TYR A 141 12.24 9.79 0.36
N LEU A 142 11.76 8.78 1.07
CA LEU A 142 12.42 8.22 2.24
C LEU A 142 13.20 6.97 1.84
N THR A 143 14.50 6.96 2.13
CA THR A 143 15.38 5.84 1.85
C THR A 143 16.17 5.41 3.07
N ALA A 144 16.69 4.19 3.03
CA ALA A 144 17.67 3.64 3.94
C ALA A 144 18.60 2.70 3.16
N SER A 145 19.78 2.40 3.68
CA SER A 145 20.71 1.47 3.01
C SER A 145 20.06 0.09 2.83
N ALA A 146 20.53 -0.69 1.87
CA ALA A 146 20.03 -2.04 1.65
C ALA A 146 20.22 -2.92 2.90
N GLU A 147 21.34 -2.75 3.61
CA GLU A 147 21.67 -3.46 4.85
C GLU A 147 20.70 -3.11 5.97
N GLU A 148 20.36 -1.83 6.16
CA GLU A 148 19.41 -1.38 7.17
C GLU A 148 18.00 -1.89 6.86
N ARG A 149 17.58 -1.85 5.61
CA ARG A 149 16.26 -2.35 5.17
C ARG A 149 16.17 -3.87 5.39
N ALA A 150 17.20 -4.62 5.03
CA ALA A 150 17.29 -6.05 5.25
C ALA A 150 17.27 -6.41 6.74
N SER A 151 18.02 -5.68 7.57
CA SER A 151 18.04 -5.88 9.02
C SER A 151 16.68 -5.62 9.66
N ARG A 152 15.99 -4.53 9.29
CA ARG A 152 14.63 -4.23 9.76
C ARG A 152 13.65 -5.32 9.35
N ARG A 153 13.74 -5.78 8.10
CA ARG A 153 12.89 -6.85 7.60
C ARG A 153 13.13 -8.16 8.32
N TYR A 154 14.39 -8.47 8.61
CA TYR A 154 14.75 -9.67 9.39
C TYR A 154 14.13 -9.63 10.79
N LEU A 155 14.24 -8.51 11.51
CA LEU A 155 13.65 -8.34 12.84
C LEU A 155 12.11 -8.45 12.83
N GLU A 156 11.45 -7.91 11.80
CA GLU A 156 10.00 -8.08 11.62
C GLU A 156 9.58 -9.55 11.39
N MET A 157 10.51 -10.39 10.92
CA MET A 157 10.28 -11.81 10.63
C MET A 157 10.68 -12.74 11.79
N GLU A 158 11.53 -12.30 12.74
CA GLU A 158 11.94 -13.12 13.90
C GLU A 158 10.75 -13.50 14.79
N ASP A 159 9.68 -12.74 14.77
CA ASP A 159 8.41 -13.13 15.42
C ASP A 159 7.62 -14.20 14.63
N LYS A 160 8.11 -14.64 13.44
CA LYS A 160 7.49 -15.68 12.60
C LYS A 160 8.57 -16.58 11.99
N PRO A 161 8.63 -17.86 12.33
CA PRO A 161 9.67 -18.77 11.84
C PRO A 161 9.57 -18.98 10.34
N CYS A 162 10.70 -18.78 9.67
CA CYS A 162 11.02 -19.23 8.32
C CYS A 162 10.41 -18.48 7.13
N LEU A 163 11.22 -17.53 6.57
CA LEU A 163 11.30 -17.29 5.12
C LEU A 163 12.49 -16.36 4.80
N LEU A 164 13.67 -16.93 4.65
CA LEU A 164 14.94 -16.21 4.49
C LEU A 164 15.29 -15.84 3.02
N TYR A 165 14.39 -16.01 2.06
CA TYR A 165 14.67 -15.82 0.64
C TYR A 165 13.51 -15.16 -0.12
N THR A 166 13.27 -13.88 0.10
CA THR A 166 12.67 -13.02 -0.93
C THR A 166 13.17 -11.60 -0.74
N SER A 167 14.31 -11.28 -1.35
CA SER A 167 14.59 -9.89 -1.68
C SER A 167 13.48 -9.43 -2.61
N ASP A 168 12.85 -8.34 -2.26
CA ASP A 168 11.70 -7.77 -2.94
C ASP A 168 12.10 -7.40 -4.39
N ALA A 169 11.80 -8.27 -5.35
CA ALA A 169 12.06 -8.04 -6.77
C ALA A 169 11.31 -6.80 -7.32
N ALA A 170 10.36 -6.27 -6.56
CA ALA A 170 9.64 -5.05 -6.91
C ALA A 170 10.44 -3.76 -6.63
N ASP A 171 11.52 -3.83 -5.83
CA ASP A 171 12.37 -2.68 -5.54
C ASP A 171 13.38 -2.36 -6.67
N ASP A 172 13.61 -3.28 -7.61
CA ASP A 172 14.61 -3.15 -8.68
C ASP A 172 14.05 -2.66 -10.03
N THR A 173 12.76 -2.38 -10.13
CA THR A 173 12.23 -1.74 -11.33
C THR A 173 12.43 -0.23 -11.26
N PRO A 174 13.31 0.37 -12.10
CA PRO A 174 13.40 1.82 -12.17
C PRO A 174 12.06 2.37 -12.63
N CYS A 175 11.53 3.34 -11.91
CA CYS A 175 10.43 4.17 -12.38
C CYS A 175 10.93 4.93 -13.61
N VAL A 176 10.52 4.51 -14.81
CA VAL A 176 10.73 5.22 -16.07
C VAL A 176 9.63 6.26 -16.24
#